data_80fd94ef1abe754fdb2897e1d70b0dd4
#
_entry.id   80fd94ef1abe754fdb2897e1d70b0dd4
#
_cell.length_a   1.000
_cell.length_b   1.000
_cell.length_c   1.000
_cell.angle_alpha   90.00
_cell.angle_beta   90.00
_cell.angle_gamma   90.00
#
_symmetry.space_group_name_H-M   'P 1'
#
loop_
_entity.id
_entity.type
_entity.pdbx_description
1 polymer ?
#
loop_
_entity_poly.entity_id
_entity_poly.type
_entity_poly.pdbx_seq_one_letter_code
_entity_poly.pdbx_strand_id
1 'polypeptide(L)'
;MPSRRAFLRQVMAGAGLLLTRRIAGARAPGDIAKIEVDLERAWALHRQCLIIDGHNDAPVLRMAKDAAGNREIPLKWIERDNVYQTDLVRAREKGQQYVAFMIMAPGRGSPEQYLRNAAEISSQVEKHPNDLQQVLTSADAVAAGMAGKVGVINAIEGGAGPLAGDLENLKIFYDRGLRLAGISHGEGGPEARHLQGAPSKSGRWPVEERRAAVKTLAGLTPLGREVLKLSNTLGIVTDLAHINDRAFLDVMEQTQRPVISSHTAVYSLCQVGRCMTDDQIRMLADRDGVMGITFVPGFLDNEPGKVINLVDRFVDHLCYVADLVGVDYVGIGSDFDGGVKKPVIDDVSHFVRITQGMLSRGFTEAEIRKIWGGNFLRVMKKTLDVGRPAAASANA
;
A
#
# COMPACT_ATOMS: atom_id res chain seq x y z
N MET A 1 19.40 24.00 -8.75
CA MET A 1 18.34 23.46 -7.85
C MET A 1 17.74 24.62 -7.07
N PRO A 2 16.44 24.79 -7.01
CA PRO A 2 15.84 25.88 -6.24
C PRO A 2 16.12 25.68 -4.75
N SER A 3 16.35 26.78 -4.03
CA SER A 3 16.64 26.74 -2.59
C SER A 3 15.43 26.28 -1.79
N ARG A 4 15.68 25.64 -0.61
CA ARG A 4 14.66 25.16 0.35
C ARG A 4 13.55 26.19 0.62
N ARG A 5 13.91 27.49 0.63
CA ARG A 5 12.96 28.60 0.77
C ARG A 5 12.10 28.83 -0.48
N ALA A 6 12.62 28.57 -1.67
CA ALA A 6 11.86 28.70 -2.92
C ALA A 6 10.81 27.57 -3.07
N PHE A 7 11.17 26.33 -2.71
CA PHE A 7 10.26 25.19 -2.70
C PHE A 7 9.10 25.40 -1.70
N LEU A 8 9.40 25.79 -0.45
CA LEU A 8 8.37 26.09 0.55
C LEU A 8 7.49 27.30 0.17
N ARG A 9 8.04 28.31 -0.51
CA ARG A 9 7.24 29.44 -1.02
C ARG A 9 6.34 29.02 -2.18
N GLN A 10 6.75 28.11 -3.03
CA GLN A 10 5.92 27.56 -4.11
C GLN A 10 4.77 26.73 -3.57
N VAL A 11 4.99 25.92 -2.52
CA VAL A 11 3.96 25.15 -1.81
C VAL A 11 2.98 26.09 -1.08
N MET A 12 3.47 27.22 -0.53
CA MET A 12 2.62 28.19 0.20
C MET A 12 1.93 29.20 -0.72
N ALA A 13 2.48 29.49 -1.89
CA ALA A 13 1.89 30.43 -2.87
C ALA A 13 0.85 29.75 -3.78
N GLY A 14 0.89 28.44 -3.94
CA GLY A 14 -0.12 27.68 -4.71
C GLY A 14 -1.51 27.66 -4.08
N ALA A 15 -1.65 28.10 -2.83
CA ALA A 15 -2.94 28.19 -2.14
C ALA A 15 -3.83 29.37 -2.56
N GLY A 16 -3.40 30.20 -3.51
CA GLY A 16 -4.04 31.48 -3.81
C GLY A 16 -4.62 31.67 -5.23
N LEU A 17 -4.43 30.75 -6.17
CA LEU A 17 -5.00 30.90 -7.52
C LEU A 17 -5.53 29.56 -8.06
N LEU A 18 -6.69 29.15 -7.59
CA LEU A 18 -7.51 28.11 -8.22
C LEU A 18 -8.28 28.73 -9.39
N LEU A 19 -7.65 28.81 -10.55
CA LEU A 19 -8.38 28.87 -11.82
C LEU A 19 -9.01 27.49 -12.02
N THR A 20 -10.33 27.41 -11.81
CA THR A 20 -11.18 26.26 -12.09
C THR A 20 -11.12 25.90 -13.57
N ARG A 21 -10.16 25.08 -13.98
CA ARG A 21 -10.29 24.27 -15.17
C ARG A 21 -11.17 23.08 -14.78
N ARG A 22 -12.48 23.20 -15.00
CA ARG A 22 -13.35 22.04 -15.10
C ARG A 22 -12.82 21.19 -16.25
N ILE A 23 -12.15 20.08 -15.91
CA ILE A 23 -11.90 19.00 -16.86
C ILE A 23 -13.29 18.40 -17.09
N ALA A 24 -13.78 18.45 -18.34
CA ALA A 24 -15.03 17.83 -18.73
C ALA A 24 -14.94 16.33 -18.41
N GLY A 25 -15.76 15.85 -17.46
CA GLY A 25 -15.81 14.44 -17.05
C GLY A 25 -15.49 14.15 -15.58
N ALA A 26 -15.39 15.17 -14.71
CA ALA A 26 -15.17 14.93 -13.27
C ALA A 26 -16.25 13.99 -12.71
N ARG A 27 -15.81 12.86 -12.13
CA ARG A 27 -16.66 11.87 -11.46
C ARG A 27 -16.93 12.31 -10.02
N ALA A 28 -17.79 13.32 -9.84
CA ALA A 28 -18.09 13.83 -8.50
C ALA A 28 -18.65 12.71 -7.59
N PRO A 29 -18.27 12.65 -6.30
CA PRO A 29 -18.86 11.73 -5.35
C PRO A 29 -20.38 11.92 -5.30
N GLY A 30 -21.14 10.87 -5.58
CA GLY A 30 -22.61 10.86 -5.43
C GLY A 30 -23.45 11.16 -6.66
N ASP A 31 -22.94 11.82 -7.72
CA ASP A 31 -23.77 12.33 -8.84
C ASP A 31 -23.75 11.47 -10.12
N ILE A 32 -22.95 10.40 -10.19
CA ILE A 32 -22.96 9.51 -11.34
C ILE A 32 -24.07 8.47 -11.16
N ALA A 33 -25.04 8.46 -12.05
CA ALA A 33 -26.01 7.39 -12.14
C ALA A 33 -25.25 6.05 -12.25
N LYS A 34 -25.44 5.17 -11.25
CA LYS A 34 -24.79 3.87 -11.23
C LYS A 34 -25.29 3.04 -12.40
N ILE A 35 -24.35 2.50 -13.17
CA ILE A 35 -24.66 1.51 -14.19
C ILE A 35 -24.85 0.17 -13.49
N GLU A 36 -25.97 -0.50 -13.73
CA GLU A 36 -26.15 -1.86 -13.25
C GLU A 36 -25.16 -2.79 -13.97
N VAL A 37 -24.32 -3.48 -13.20
CA VAL A 37 -23.30 -4.41 -13.71
C VAL A 37 -23.51 -5.75 -13.03
N ASP A 38 -23.77 -6.79 -13.85
CA ASP A 38 -23.87 -8.13 -13.34
C ASP A 38 -22.51 -8.67 -12.86
N LEU A 39 -22.55 -9.64 -11.96
CA LEU A 39 -21.34 -10.19 -11.36
C LEU A 39 -20.50 -11.01 -12.34
N GLU A 40 -21.11 -11.65 -13.33
CA GLU A 40 -20.41 -12.44 -14.35
C GLU A 40 -19.55 -11.54 -15.27
N ARG A 41 -20.08 -10.39 -15.66
CA ARG A 41 -19.30 -9.37 -16.38
C ARG A 41 -18.13 -8.89 -15.54
N ALA A 42 -18.35 -8.62 -14.27
CA ALA A 42 -17.29 -8.22 -13.36
C ALA A 42 -16.21 -9.32 -13.25
N TRP A 43 -16.59 -10.60 -13.12
CA TRP A 43 -15.66 -11.72 -13.11
C TRP A 43 -14.90 -11.88 -14.43
N ALA A 44 -15.56 -11.69 -15.57
CA ALA A 44 -14.91 -11.78 -16.88
C ALA A 44 -13.73 -10.81 -17.02
N LEU A 45 -13.88 -9.58 -16.51
CA LEU A 45 -12.80 -8.60 -16.45
C LEU A 45 -11.81 -8.91 -15.33
N HIS A 46 -12.30 -9.23 -14.14
CA HIS A 46 -11.48 -9.43 -12.93
C HIS A 46 -10.39 -10.49 -13.12
N ARG A 47 -10.72 -11.61 -13.75
CA ARG A 47 -9.76 -12.68 -14.08
C ARG A 47 -8.64 -12.24 -15.05
N GLN A 48 -8.81 -11.14 -15.76
CA GLN A 48 -7.82 -10.58 -16.68
C GLN A 48 -6.94 -9.51 -16.00
N CYS A 49 -7.22 -9.16 -14.73
CA CYS A 49 -6.46 -8.19 -13.97
C CYS A 49 -5.36 -8.90 -13.18
N LEU A 50 -4.12 -8.42 -13.31
CA LEU A 50 -3.11 -8.70 -12.29
C LEU A 50 -3.46 -7.85 -11.07
N ILE A 51 -3.80 -8.50 -9.97
CA ILE A 51 -4.09 -7.83 -8.69
C ILE A 51 -2.77 -7.69 -7.95
N ILE A 52 -2.38 -6.47 -7.62
CA ILE A 52 -1.28 -6.19 -6.69
C ILE A 52 -1.86 -5.49 -5.49
N ASP A 53 -1.98 -6.21 -4.38
CA ASP A 53 -2.43 -5.68 -3.10
C ASP A 53 -1.28 -4.96 -2.41
N GLY A 54 -1.46 -3.67 -2.14
CA GLY A 54 -0.43 -2.81 -1.56
C GLY A 54 -0.04 -3.16 -0.13
N HIS A 55 -0.89 -3.89 0.61
CA HIS A 55 -0.64 -4.23 2.01
C HIS A 55 -1.49 -5.40 2.49
N ASN A 56 -0.82 -6.39 3.10
CA ASN A 56 -1.47 -7.57 3.66
C ASN A 56 -0.67 -8.13 4.85
N ASP A 57 -1.33 -8.31 6.00
CA ASP A 57 -0.70 -8.74 7.26
C ASP A 57 -0.80 -10.25 7.53
N ALA A 58 -1.27 -11.03 6.58
CA ALA A 58 -1.45 -12.47 6.79
C ALA A 58 -0.22 -13.18 7.38
N PRO A 59 1.04 -12.89 6.98
CA PRO A 59 2.20 -13.51 7.60
C PRO A 59 2.37 -13.17 9.07
N VAL A 60 2.13 -11.90 9.45
CA VAL A 60 2.32 -11.44 10.83
C VAL A 60 1.33 -12.08 11.78
N LEU A 61 0.05 -12.11 11.41
CA LEU A 61 -1.00 -12.68 12.25
C LEU A 61 -0.87 -14.20 12.39
N ARG A 62 -0.58 -14.88 11.29
CA ARG A 62 -0.51 -16.35 11.27
C ARG A 62 0.73 -16.91 11.96
N MET A 63 1.80 -16.10 12.07
CA MET A 63 3.01 -16.41 12.83
C MET A 63 3.00 -15.79 14.23
N ALA A 64 1.91 -15.16 14.64
CA ALA A 64 1.75 -14.68 16.00
C ALA A 64 1.69 -15.83 16.99
N LYS A 65 2.13 -15.58 18.22
CA LYS A 65 2.11 -16.56 19.32
C LYS A 65 0.70 -17.11 19.50
N ASP A 66 0.60 -18.44 19.72
CA ASP A 66 -0.60 -19.03 20.30
C ASP A 66 -0.84 -18.47 21.72
N ALA A 67 -2.00 -18.75 22.32
CA ALA A 67 -2.37 -18.31 23.66
C ALA A 67 -1.39 -18.79 24.75
N ALA A 68 -0.54 -19.77 24.49
CA ALA A 68 0.49 -20.32 25.38
C ALA A 68 1.87 -19.67 25.13
N GLY A 69 2.00 -18.75 24.16
CA GLY A 69 3.25 -18.09 23.83
C GLY A 69 4.17 -18.92 22.92
N ASN A 70 3.75 -20.08 22.44
CA ASN A 70 4.50 -20.91 21.51
C ASN A 70 4.30 -20.38 20.08
N ARG A 71 5.41 -20.23 19.35
CA ARG A 71 5.42 -19.60 18.04
C ARG A 71 5.65 -20.62 16.96
N GLU A 72 4.71 -21.50 16.72
CA GLU A 72 4.69 -22.32 15.51
C GLU A 72 3.26 -22.66 15.17
N ILE A 73 2.49 -21.67 14.73
CA ILE A 73 1.39 -22.01 13.84
C ILE A 73 2.01 -21.99 12.46
N PRO A 74 2.22 -23.15 11.81
CA PRO A 74 2.64 -23.17 10.42
C PRO A 74 1.64 -22.33 9.64
N LEU A 75 2.13 -21.52 8.71
CA LEU A 75 1.30 -20.75 7.77
C LEU A 75 0.33 -21.75 7.11
N LYS A 76 -0.88 -21.90 7.64
CA LYS A 76 -1.95 -22.67 7.01
C LYS A 76 -2.55 -21.96 5.81
N TRP A 77 -1.69 -21.32 5.01
CA TRP A 77 -2.10 -20.59 3.82
C TRP A 77 -2.67 -21.47 2.73
N ILE A 78 -2.28 -22.74 2.69
CA ILE A 78 -2.69 -23.68 1.66
C ILE A 78 -4.09 -24.24 1.87
N GLU A 79 -4.66 -24.06 3.06
CA GLU A 79 -6.02 -24.50 3.39
C GLU A 79 -6.96 -23.30 3.43
N ARG A 80 -8.22 -23.50 3.04
CA ARG A 80 -9.27 -22.49 3.24
C ARG A 80 -9.44 -22.23 4.73
N ASP A 81 -9.32 -20.98 5.13
CA ASP A 81 -9.42 -20.56 6.52
C ASP A 81 -10.54 -19.52 6.67
N ASN A 82 -11.51 -19.83 7.54
CA ASN A 82 -12.65 -18.93 7.80
C ASN A 82 -12.36 -17.91 8.92
N VAL A 83 -11.18 -17.93 9.54
CA VAL A 83 -10.78 -17.02 10.63
C VAL A 83 -10.09 -15.77 10.06
N TYR A 84 -9.25 -15.96 9.05
CA TYR A 84 -8.45 -14.91 8.41
C TYR A 84 -9.04 -14.46 7.09
N GLN A 85 -8.63 -13.29 6.60
CA GLN A 85 -9.15 -12.68 5.38
C GLN A 85 -8.41 -13.14 4.12
N THR A 86 -7.20 -13.70 4.28
CA THR A 86 -6.37 -14.15 3.16
C THR A 86 -5.89 -15.59 3.34
N ASP A 87 -6.13 -16.44 2.36
CA ASP A 87 -5.47 -17.74 2.16
C ASP A 87 -5.29 -18.05 0.68
N LEU A 88 -4.46 -19.04 0.35
CA LEU A 88 -4.11 -19.36 -1.03
C LEU A 88 -5.28 -19.90 -1.85
N VAL A 89 -6.22 -20.60 -1.20
CA VAL A 89 -7.39 -21.17 -1.88
C VAL A 89 -8.28 -20.03 -2.37
N ARG A 90 -8.64 -19.10 -1.48
CA ARG A 90 -9.49 -17.96 -1.81
C ARG A 90 -8.78 -16.93 -2.71
N ALA A 91 -7.47 -16.72 -2.51
CA ALA A 91 -6.67 -15.81 -3.34
C ALA A 91 -6.58 -16.25 -4.81
N ARG A 92 -6.77 -17.53 -5.10
CA ARG A 92 -6.75 -18.10 -6.46
C ARG A 92 -8.14 -18.50 -6.96
N GLU A 93 -9.16 -18.25 -6.15
CA GLU A 93 -10.52 -18.66 -6.47
C GLU A 93 -10.98 -18.07 -7.80
N LYS A 94 -11.66 -18.88 -8.61
CA LYS A 94 -12.14 -18.48 -9.94
C LYS A 94 -11.08 -17.89 -10.89
N GLY A 95 -9.80 -18.19 -10.64
CA GLY A 95 -8.70 -17.78 -11.52
C GLY A 95 -8.22 -16.34 -11.28
N GLN A 96 -8.33 -15.82 -10.05
CA GLN A 96 -7.70 -14.56 -9.67
C GLN A 96 -6.17 -14.64 -9.84
N GLN A 97 -5.56 -13.54 -10.31
CA GLN A 97 -4.11 -13.37 -10.40
C GLN A 97 -3.66 -12.46 -9.27
N TYR A 98 -3.23 -13.02 -8.14
CA TYR A 98 -3.00 -12.28 -6.90
C TYR A 98 -1.53 -12.21 -6.52
N VAL A 99 -1.05 -11.00 -6.30
CA VAL A 99 0.27 -10.67 -5.75
C VAL A 99 0.06 -9.68 -4.60
N ALA A 100 0.80 -9.80 -3.53
CA ALA A 100 0.67 -8.87 -2.41
C ALA A 100 2.01 -8.47 -1.78
N PHE A 101 2.08 -7.23 -1.31
CA PHE A 101 3.10 -6.79 -0.36
C PHE A 101 2.71 -7.32 1.02
N MET A 102 3.41 -8.36 1.45
CA MET A 102 3.12 -9.08 2.68
C MET A 102 4.07 -8.68 3.79
N ILE A 103 3.51 -8.33 4.94
CA ILE A 103 4.26 -7.80 6.06
C ILE A 103 4.96 -8.94 6.81
N MET A 104 6.29 -8.91 6.84
CA MET A 104 7.12 -9.85 7.58
C MET A 104 7.34 -9.40 9.03
N ALA A 105 7.35 -8.09 9.27
CA ALA A 105 7.43 -7.52 10.61
C ALA A 105 6.73 -6.15 10.64
N PRO A 106 5.86 -5.92 11.65
CA PRO A 106 5.26 -4.61 11.91
C PRO A 106 6.28 -3.70 12.59
N GLY A 107 5.97 -2.41 12.72
CA GLY A 107 6.87 -1.40 13.26
C GLY A 107 7.38 -1.63 14.69
N ARG A 108 6.70 -2.47 15.46
CA ARG A 108 7.12 -2.94 16.81
C ARG A 108 7.82 -4.30 16.79
N GLY A 109 8.04 -4.86 15.60
CA GLY A 109 8.77 -6.11 15.42
C GLY A 109 10.26 -5.97 15.70
N SER A 110 10.99 -7.09 15.57
CA SER A 110 12.44 -7.12 15.71
C SER A 110 13.11 -7.65 14.44
N PRO A 111 14.44 -7.48 14.31
CA PRO A 111 15.19 -8.09 13.21
C PRO A 111 14.98 -9.60 13.11
N GLU A 112 14.95 -10.30 14.25
CA GLU A 112 14.77 -11.75 14.28
C GLU A 112 13.35 -12.14 13.84
N GLN A 113 12.34 -11.31 14.13
CA GLN A 113 10.98 -11.56 13.66
C GLN A 113 10.92 -11.49 12.13
N TYR A 114 11.51 -10.45 11.52
CA TYR A 114 11.58 -10.36 10.07
C TYR A 114 12.27 -11.60 9.47
N LEU A 115 13.44 -11.96 10.00
CA LEU A 115 14.25 -13.08 9.48
C LEU A 115 13.51 -14.42 9.59
N ARG A 116 12.83 -14.68 10.71
CA ARG A 116 12.02 -15.89 10.86
C ARG A 116 10.89 -15.93 9.85
N ASN A 117 10.14 -14.83 9.72
CA ASN A 117 8.99 -14.78 8.84
C ASN A 117 9.39 -14.87 7.37
N ALA A 118 10.48 -14.22 6.98
CA ALA A 118 11.03 -14.33 5.63
C ALA A 118 11.53 -15.75 5.31
N ALA A 119 12.17 -16.42 6.29
CA ALA A 119 12.59 -17.82 6.13
C ALA A 119 11.41 -18.78 6.00
N GLU A 120 10.34 -18.57 6.78
CA GLU A 120 9.12 -19.38 6.67
C GLU A 120 8.44 -19.20 5.30
N ILE A 121 8.32 -17.97 4.80
CA ILE A 121 7.81 -17.71 3.44
C ILE A 121 8.65 -18.43 2.40
N SER A 122 9.98 -18.35 2.47
CA SER A 122 10.87 -19.06 1.54
C SER A 122 10.63 -20.57 1.59
N SER A 123 10.50 -21.15 2.80
CA SER A 123 10.18 -22.57 2.99
C SER A 123 8.81 -22.94 2.39
N GLN A 124 7.80 -22.09 2.54
CA GLN A 124 6.48 -22.34 1.95
C GLN A 124 6.53 -22.28 0.42
N VAL A 125 7.26 -21.36 -0.16
CA VAL A 125 7.47 -21.27 -1.62
C VAL A 125 8.15 -22.53 -2.15
N GLU A 126 9.16 -23.04 -1.44
CA GLU A 126 9.87 -24.27 -1.81
C GLU A 126 8.97 -25.51 -1.72
N LYS A 127 8.10 -25.60 -0.70
CA LYS A 127 7.16 -26.71 -0.50
C LYS A 127 5.98 -26.66 -1.46
N HIS A 128 5.57 -25.47 -1.90
CA HIS A 128 4.38 -25.24 -2.72
C HIS A 128 4.72 -24.46 -4.00
N PRO A 129 5.67 -24.92 -4.83
CA PRO A 129 6.17 -24.17 -5.99
C PRO A 129 5.11 -23.99 -7.09
N ASN A 130 4.03 -24.77 -7.06
CA ASN A 130 2.90 -24.64 -7.99
C ASN A 130 1.87 -23.61 -7.53
N ASP A 131 1.91 -23.20 -6.27
CA ASP A 131 0.90 -22.32 -5.65
C ASP A 131 1.45 -20.96 -5.27
N LEU A 132 2.73 -20.89 -4.92
CA LEU A 132 3.42 -19.71 -4.42
C LEU A 132 4.62 -19.33 -5.28
N GLN A 133 4.90 -18.03 -5.32
CA GLN A 133 6.13 -17.50 -5.92
C GLN A 133 6.61 -16.30 -5.10
N GLN A 134 7.88 -16.32 -4.70
CA GLN A 134 8.51 -15.11 -4.18
C GLN A 134 8.73 -14.12 -5.33
N VAL A 135 8.37 -12.86 -5.10
CA VAL A 135 8.45 -11.78 -6.08
C VAL A 135 9.56 -10.83 -5.65
N LEU A 136 10.61 -10.75 -6.45
CA LEU A 136 11.77 -9.89 -6.22
C LEU A 136 11.89 -8.77 -7.25
N THR A 137 11.20 -8.89 -8.39
CA THR A 137 11.19 -7.96 -9.52
C THR A 137 9.78 -7.73 -10.04
N SER A 138 9.59 -6.73 -10.88
CA SER A 138 8.31 -6.51 -11.55
C SER A 138 7.95 -7.66 -12.50
N ALA A 139 8.95 -8.29 -13.12
CA ALA A 139 8.74 -9.45 -14.00
C ALA A 139 8.25 -10.68 -13.21
N ASP A 140 8.76 -10.90 -11.99
CA ASP A 140 8.29 -12.00 -11.13
C ASP A 140 6.81 -11.84 -10.77
N ALA A 141 6.34 -10.59 -10.52
CA ALA A 141 4.94 -10.34 -10.23
C ALA A 141 4.03 -10.72 -11.40
N VAL A 142 4.43 -10.35 -12.61
CA VAL A 142 3.71 -10.74 -13.84
C VAL A 142 3.73 -12.24 -14.04
N ALA A 143 4.90 -12.88 -13.86
CA ALA A 143 5.06 -14.32 -14.02
C ALA A 143 4.21 -15.11 -13.01
N ALA A 144 4.16 -14.67 -11.74
CA ALA A 144 3.32 -15.28 -10.72
C ALA A 144 1.83 -15.24 -11.11
N GLY A 145 1.34 -14.05 -11.49
CA GLY A 145 -0.04 -13.87 -11.92
C GLY A 145 -0.40 -14.73 -13.14
N MET A 146 0.43 -14.71 -14.18
CA MET A 146 0.22 -15.51 -15.39
C MET A 146 0.23 -17.02 -15.12
N ALA A 147 1.05 -17.47 -14.16
CA ALA A 147 1.09 -18.87 -13.75
C ALA A 147 -0.05 -19.28 -12.81
N GLY A 148 -0.94 -18.34 -12.43
CA GLY A 148 -2.00 -18.57 -11.45
C GLY A 148 -1.48 -18.88 -10.04
N LYS A 149 -0.27 -18.41 -9.72
CA LYS A 149 0.34 -18.51 -8.38
C LYS A 149 0.04 -17.26 -7.57
N VAL A 150 0.05 -17.40 -6.25
CA VAL A 150 0.08 -16.23 -5.36
C VAL A 150 1.51 -15.69 -5.28
N GLY A 151 1.70 -14.43 -5.70
CA GLY A 151 2.98 -13.75 -5.59
C GLY A 151 3.15 -13.11 -4.21
N VAL A 152 4.29 -13.35 -3.55
CA VAL A 152 4.63 -12.79 -2.24
C VAL A 152 5.78 -11.80 -2.37
N ILE A 153 5.54 -10.55 -2.02
CA ILE A 153 6.55 -9.50 -1.93
C ILE A 153 6.82 -9.23 -0.46
N ASN A 154 8.02 -9.55 0.03
CA ASN A 154 8.35 -9.30 1.43
C ASN A 154 8.43 -7.81 1.74
N ALA A 155 7.73 -7.40 2.80
CA ALA A 155 7.62 -6.03 3.25
C ALA A 155 7.85 -5.90 4.77
N ILE A 156 8.23 -4.69 5.22
CA ILE A 156 8.14 -4.28 6.62
C ILE A 156 7.22 -3.07 6.73
N GLU A 157 6.37 -3.06 7.74
CA GLU A 157 5.48 -1.95 8.03
C GLU A 157 6.08 -1.12 9.18
N GLY A 158 6.82 -0.06 8.81
CA GLY A 158 7.57 0.75 9.77
C GLY A 158 8.90 0.13 10.18
N GLY A 159 9.98 0.69 9.68
CA GLY A 159 11.34 0.15 9.85
C GLY A 159 11.94 0.33 11.24
N ALA A 160 11.31 1.08 12.14
CA ALA A 160 11.93 1.46 13.41
C ALA A 160 12.32 0.27 14.28
N GLY A 161 11.37 -0.64 14.55
CA GLY A 161 11.63 -1.87 15.31
C GLY A 161 12.43 -2.90 14.51
N PRO A 162 11.98 -3.28 13.30
CA PRO A 162 12.70 -4.27 12.48
C PRO A 162 14.16 -3.92 12.20
N LEU A 163 14.49 -2.65 11.99
CA LEU A 163 15.87 -2.23 11.77
C LEU A 163 16.69 -2.09 13.07
N ALA A 164 16.03 -1.94 14.21
CA ALA A 164 16.66 -1.76 15.52
C ALA A 164 17.78 -0.69 15.56
N GLY A 165 17.64 0.35 14.74
CA GLY A 165 18.61 1.43 14.61
C GLY A 165 19.86 1.11 13.76
N ASP A 166 19.94 -0.08 13.17
CA ASP A 166 21.10 -0.53 12.37
C ASP A 166 20.73 -0.65 10.88
N LEU A 167 21.44 0.12 10.04
CA LEU A 167 21.28 0.10 8.58
C LEU A 167 21.72 -1.22 7.95
N GLU A 168 22.59 -1.98 8.61
CA GLU A 168 23.03 -3.29 8.10
C GLU A 168 21.85 -4.27 8.04
N ASN A 169 20.91 -4.18 8.98
CA ASN A 169 19.68 -4.98 8.94
C ASN A 169 18.90 -4.74 7.65
N LEU A 170 18.86 -3.51 7.12
CA LEU A 170 18.16 -3.24 5.85
C LEU A 170 18.79 -3.99 4.67
N LYS A 171 20.12 -4.11 4.63
CA LYS A 171 20.85 -4.88 3.59
C LYS A 171 20.59 -6.38 3.76
N ILE A 172 20.73 -6.90 4.99
CA ILE A 172 20.44 -8.30 5.31
C ILE A 172 19.01 -8.65 4.90
N PHE A 173 18.03 -7.78 5.17
CA PHE A 173 16.64 -8.00 4.79
C PHE A 173 16.44 -7.96 3.29
N TYR A 174 17.12 -7.04 2.59
CA TYR A 174 17.08 -6.99 1.12
C TYR A 174 17.58 -8.30 0.51
N ASP A 175 18.68 -8.86 1.02
CA ASP A 175 19.24 -10.15 0.59
C ASP A 175 18.29 -11.32 0.91
N ARG A 176 17.43 -11.16 1.92
CA ARG A 176 16.36 -12.10 2.30
C ARG A 176 15.01 -11.77 1.66
N GLY A 177 15.01 -10.97 0.60
CA GLY A 177 13.85 -10.73 -0.23
C GLY A 177 13.02 -9.50 0.10
N LEU A 178 13.42 -8.63 1.04
CA LEU A 178 12.71 -7.36 1.30
C LEU A 178 12.63 -6.49 0.04
N ARG A 179 11.44 -6.02 -0.30
CA ARG A 179 11.22 -5.14 -1.46
C ARG A 179 10.37 -3.91 -1.16
N LEU A 180 9.77 -3.84 0.03
CA LEU A 180 9.06 -2.66 0.51
C LEU A 180 9.46 -2.37 1.96
N ALA A 181 9.74 -1.11 2.28
CA ALA A 181 10.04 -0.66 3.63
C ALA A 181 9.23 0.59 3.99
N GLY A 182 8.34 0.46 4.98
CA GLY A 182 7.65 1.56 5.62
C GLY A 182 8.56 2.35 6.55
N ILE A 183 8.37 3.67 6.60
CA ILE A 183 9.12 4.55 7.52
C ILE A 183 8.54 4.44 8.93
N SER A 184 7.22 4.33 9.07
CA SER A 184 6.52 4.40 10.36
C SER A 184 5.41 3.38 10.45
N HIS A 185 5.07 2.99 11.68
CA HIS A 185 3.84 2.29 12.03
C HIS A 185 3.37 2.72 13.42
N GLY A 186 2.09 3.11 13.51
CA GLY A 186 1.43 3.47 14.76
C GLY A 186 1.76 4.87 15.31
N GLU A 187 1.02 5.26 16.34
CA GLU A 187 1.03 6.63 16.91
C GLU A 187 2.10 6.86 17.96
N GLY A 188 2.75 5.83 18.47
CA GLY A 188 3.62 6.03 19.60
C GLY A 188 4.37 4.82 20.11
N GLY A 189 5.48 5.12 20.68
CA GLY A 189 6.48 4.28 21.27
C GLY A 189 7.83 4.91 21.00
N PRO A 190 8.85 4.65 21.83
CA PRO A 190 10.19 5.13 21.57
C PRO A 190 10.69 4.73 20.18
N GLU A 191 10.31 3.52 19.74
CA GLU A 191 10.74 2.94 18.46
C GLU A 191 10.20 3.73 17.26
N ALA A 192 8.96 4.21 17.31
CA ALA A 192 8.36 4.99 16.21
C ALA A 192 9.16 6.27 15.88
N ARG A 193 9.96 6.76 16.84
CA ARG A 193 10.78 7.96 16.71
C ARG A 193 12.17 7.72 16.12
N HIS A 194 12.56 6.48 15.86
CA HIS A 194 13.89 6.21 15.31
C HIS A 194 14.05 6.69 13.87
N LEU A 195 13.02 6.58 13.04
CA LEU A 195 13.09 7.00 11.63
C LEU A 195 12.37 8.33 11.37
N GLN A 196 11.30 8.62 12.12
CA GLN A 196 10.66 9.93 12.13
C GLN A 196 10.67 10.53 13.54
N GLY A 197 10.93 11.83 13.67
CA GLY A 197 11.17 12.47 14.97
C GLY A 197 9.89 12.74 15.80
N ALA A 198 8.71 12.53 15.23
CA ALA A 198 7.42 12.67 15.91
C ALA A 198 6.46 11.57 15.47
N PRO A 199 5.55 11.09 16.36
CA PRO A 199 4.55 10.10 16.00
C PRO A 199 3.57 10.62 14.96
N SER A 200 2.92 9.70 14.24
CA SER A 200 1.78 10.00 13.36
C SER A 200 0.50 10.09 14.16
N LYS A 201 -0.50 10.79 13.66
CA LYS A 201 -1.85 10.83 14.23
C LYS A 201 -2.79 9.96 13.41
N SER A 202 -3.47 8.99 14.00
CA SER A 202 -4.39 8.09 13.29
C SER A 202 -5.85 8.53 13.40
N GLY A 203 -6.23 9.11 14.53
CA GLY A 203 -7.62 9.52 14.80
C GLY A 203 -8.04 10.79 14.06
N ARG A 204 -9.24 11.26 14.39
CA ARG A 204 -9.78 12.50 13.83
C ARG A 204 -8.81 13.67 13.98
N TRP A 205 -8.62 14.40 12.91
CA TRP A 205 -7.69 15.52 12.86
C TRP A 205 -8.26 16.67 12.02
N PRO A 206 -8.92 17.66 12.65
CA PRO A 206 -9.49 18.80 11.93
C PRO A 206 -8.41 19.53 11.11
N VAL A 207 -8.82 20.08 9.96
CA VAL A 207 -7.91 20.65 8.96
C VAL A 207 -7.01 21.76 9.53
N GLU A 208 -7.55 22.64 10.36
CA GLU A 208 -6.79 23.74 10.94
C GLU A 208 -5.77 23.27 11.98
N GLU A 209 -6.13 22.28 12.81
CA GLU A 209 -5.20 21.65 13.75
C GLU A 209 -4.07 20.93 12.98
N ARG A 210 -4.40 20.19 11.91
CA ARG A 210 -3.42 19.49 11.09
C ARG A 210 -2.44 20.45 10.44
N ARG A 211 -2.93 21.54 9.84
CA ARG A 211 -2.10 22.60 9.23
C ARG A 211 -1.18 23.29 10.25
N ALA A 212 -1.66 23.52 11.46
CA ALA A 212 -0.86 24.10 12.54
C ALA A 212 0.24 23.13 12.98
N ALA A 213 -0.10 21.84 13.17
CA ALA A 213 0.82 20.83 13.65
C ALA A 213 2.00 20.57 12.70
N VAL A 214 1.78 20.54 11.39
CA VAL A 214 2.85 20.32 10.38
C VAL A 214 4.02 21.31 10.53
N LYS A 215 3.75 22.53 11.00
CA LYS A 215 4.78 23.56 11.19
C LYS A 215 5.77 23.25 12.31
N THR A 216 5.37 22.43 13.28
CA THR A 216 6.13 22.12 14.50
C THR A 216 6.51 20.65 14.62
N LEU A 217 5.91 19.75 13.82
CA LEU A 217 6.25 18.35 13.82
C LEU A 217 7.71 18.13 13.41
N ALA A 218 8.39 17.24 14.11
CA ALA A 218 9.68 16.71 13.68
C ALA A 218 9.47 15.74 12.50
N GLY A 219 10.27 15.91 11.45
CA GLY A 219 10.26 15.08 10.25
C GLY A 219 11.16 13.84 10.37
N LEU A 220 11.80 13.46 9.26
CA LEU A 220 12.76 12.35 9.26
C LEU A 220 13.94 12.64 10.21
N THR A 221 14.31 11.64 10.98
CA THR A 221 15.57 11.66 11.76
C THR A 221 16.78 11.52 10.82
N PRO A 222 18.01 11.75 11.30
CA PRO A 222 19.20 11.41 10.52
C PRO A 222 19.20 9.95 10.03
N LEU A 223 18.83 8.99 10.89
CA LEU A 223 18.71 7.58 10.54
C LEU A 223 17.63 7.36 9.48
N GLY A 224 16.46 7.99 9.62
CA GLY A 224 15.39 7.91 8.61
C GLY A 224 15.80 8.39 7.22
N ARG A 225 16.66 9.42 7.15
CA ARG A 225 17.23 9.91 5.88
C ARG A 225 18.21 8.89 5.26
N GLU A 226 19.03 8.27 6.08
CA GLU A 226 19.96 7.24 5.59
C GLU A 226 19.21 5.97 5.16
N VAL A 227 18.13 5.57 5.86
CA VAL A 227 17.23 4.48 5.44
C VAL A 227 16.60 4.80 4.08
N LEU A 228 16.07 6.02 3.89
CA LEU A 228 15.51 6.44 2.59
C LEU A 228 16.55 6.37 1.48
N LYS A 229 17.75 6.90 1.71
CA LYS A 229 18.87 6.90 0.75
C LYS A 229 19.29 5.48 0.39
N LEU A 230 19.45 4.61 1.40
CA LEU A 230 19.82 3.22 1.19
C LEU A 230 18.72 2.44 0.44
N SER A 231 17.45 2.66 0.78
CA SER A 231 16.29 2.08 0.06
C SER A 231 16.31 2.47 -1.41
N ASN A 232 16.54 3.75 -1.72
CA ASN A 232 16.66 4.22 -3.11
C ASN A 232 17.83 3.54 -3.86
N THR A 233 18.96 3.30 -3.16
CA THR A 233 20.15 2.64 -3.72
C THR A 233 19.92 1.16 -3.99
N LEU A 234 19.34 0.44 -3.02
CA LEU A 234 19.07 -0.98 -3.12
C LEU A 234 17.90 -1.33 -4.05
N GLY A 235 17.04 -0.35 -4.35
CA GLY A 235 15.81 -0.60 -5.08
C GLY A 235 14.72 -1.20 -4.18
N ILE A 236 14.60 -0.71 -2.95
CA ILE A 236 13.49 -1.01 -2.05
C ILE A 236 12.44 0.10 -2.21
N VAL A 237 11.19 -0.27 -2.41
CA VAL A 237 10.08 0.70 -2.46
C VAL A 237 9.88 1.29 -1.07
N THR A 238 9.91 2.62 -0.97
CA THR A 238 9.60 3.30 0.29
C THR A 238 8.09 3.47 0.42
N ASP A 239 7.55 3.02 1.56
CA ASP A 239 6.14 3.15 1.89
C ASP A 239 5.89 4.31 2.87
N LEU A 240 4.88 5.11 2.55
CA LEU A 240 4.47 6.31 3.29
C LEU A 240 3.21 6.10 4.12
N ALA A 241 2.67 4.90 4.15
CA ALA A 241 1.61 4.58 5.09
C ALA A 241 2.09 4.86 6.53
N HIS A 242 1.22 5.34 7.40
CA HIS A 242 1.53 5.72 8.79
C HIS A 242 2.56 6.85 8.99
N ILE A 243 3.11 7.46 7.96
CA ILE A 243 4.09 8.54 8.11
C ILE A 243 3.42 9.81 8.65
N ASN A 244 4.13 10.61 9.45
CA ASN A 244 3.63 11.92 9.83
C ASN A 244 3.83 12.94 8.70
N ASP A 245 3.02 14.00 8.70
CA ASP A 245 2.97 14.96 7.59
C ASP A 245 4.32 15.67 7.34
N ARG A 246 5.13 15.90 8.38
CA ARG A 246 6.43 16.54 8.20
C ARG A 246 7.47 15.59 7.61
N ALA A 247 7.49 14.33 8.09
CA ALA A 247 8.35 13.31 7.52
C ALA A 247 7.94 12.97 6.07
N PHE A 248 6.64 13.00 5.74
CA PHE A 248 6.16 12.91 4.36
C PHE A 248 6.81 13.97 3.47
N LEU A 249 6.80 15.25 3.88
CA LEU A 249 7.44 16.33 3.12
C LEU A 249 8.94 16.10 2.95
N ASP A 250 9.62 15.64 4.02
CA ASP A 250 11.05 15.33 3.95
C ASP A 250 11.36 14.19 2.96
N VAL A 251 10.49 13.15 2.87
CA VAL A 251 10.63 12.11 1.85
C VAL A 251 10.43 12.67 0.46
N MET A 252 9.35 13.46 0.23
CA MET A 252 9.07 14.06 -1.09
C MET A 252 10.21 14.96 -1.57
N GLU A 253 10.91 15.66 -0.65
CA GLU A 253 12.06 16.49 -0.98
C GLU A 253 13.30 15.66 -1.38
N GLN A 254 13.49 14.46 -0.81
CA GLN A 254 14.74 13.73 -0.87
C GLN A 254 14.71 12.45 -1.72
N THR A 255 13.53 11.84 -1.92
CA THR A 255 13.44 10.60 -2.67
C THR A 255 13.86 10.76 -4.12
N GLN A 256 14.59 9.79 -4.63
CA GLN A 256 15.03 9.71 -6.03
C GLN A 256 14.24 8.67 -6.83
N ARG A 257 13.36 7.93 -6.17
CA ARG A 257 12.54 6.88 -6.75
C ARG A 257 11.06 7.15 -6.49
N PRO A 258 10.16 6.61 -7.30
CA PRO A 258 8.76 6.57 -6.95
C PRO A 258 8.54 5.89 -5.61
N VAL A 259 7.63 6.42 -4.82
CA VAL A 259 7.24 5.90 -3.51
C VAL A 259 5.77 5.53 -3.52
N ILE A 260 5.31 4.75 -2.56
CA ILE A 260 3.89 4.44 -2.41
C ILE A 260 3.37 4.88 -1.04
N SER A 261 2.07 5.03 -0.93
CA SER A 261 1.36 4.90 0.33
C SER A 261 0.52 3.63 0.22
N SER A 262 1.00 2.56 0.81
CA SER A 262 0.50 1.20 0.54
C SER A 262 -0.98 1.03 0.86
N HIS A 263 -1.44 1.62 1.99
CA HIS A 263 -2.82 1.54 2.49
C HIS A 263 -3.18 2.84 3.23
N THR A 264 -4.04 3.65 2.62
CA THR A 264 -4.50 4.95 3.15
C THR A 264 -5.86 5.30 2.57
N ALA A 265 -6.36 6.52 2.80
CA ALA A 265 -7.58 7.01 2.19
C ALA A 265 -7.52 8.54 1.98
N VAL A 266 -8.58 9.13 1.45
CA VAL A 266 -8.66 10.55 1.10
C VAL A 266 -9.11 11.37 2.29
N TYR A 267 -8.30 12.33 2.74
CA TYR A 267 -8.61 13.18 3.88
C TYR A 267 -9.84 14.08 3.65
N SER A 268 -10.03 14.57 2.45
CA SER A 268 -11.20 15.39 2.09
C SER A 268 -12.52 14.64 2.20
N LEU A 269 -12.50 13.30 2.18
CA LEU A 269 -13.66 12.42 2.38
C LEU A 269 -13.77 11.89 3.81
N CYS A 270 -12.64 11.74 4.53
CA CYS A 270 -12.60 11.26 5.91
C CYS A 270 -11.48 11.95 6.68
N GLN A 271 -11.82 12.85 7.61
CA GLN A 271 -10.88 13.74 8.30
C GLN A 271 -10.14 13.04 9.46
N VAL A 272 -9.43 11.97 9.15
CA VAL A 272 -8.54 11.28 10.09
C VAL A 272 -7.08 11.42 9.67
N GLY A 273 -6.17 11.36 10.63
CA GLY A 273 -4.74 11.61 10.37
C GLY A 273 -4.09 10.56 9.48
N ARG A 274 -4.67 9.35 9.39
CA ARG A 274 -4.23 8.28 8.48
C ARG A 274 -4.48 8.58 6.99
N CYS A 275 -5.39 9.52 6.69
CA CYS A 275 -5.75 9.87 5.33
C CYS A 275 -4.82 10.94 4.75
N MET A 276 -4.53 10.84 3.46
CA MET A 276 -3.71 11.81 2.73
C MET A 276 -4.53 13.04 2.34
N THR A 277 -3.94 14.22 2.52
CA THR A 277 -4.50 15.47 2.02
C THR A 277 -4.35 15.58 0.50
N ASP A 278 -5.15 16.44 -0.14
CA ASP A 278 -5.06 16.67 -1.58
C ASP A 278 -3.66 17.09 -2.02
N ASP A 279 -2.97 17.91 -1.21
CA ASP A 279 -1.60 18.33 -1.52
C ASP A 279 -0.62 17.17 -1.44
N GLN A 280 -0.77 16.27 -0.46
CA GLN A 280 0.05 15.06 -0.36
C GLN A 280 -0.21 14.11 -1.55
N ILE A 281 -1.48 13.96 -1.97
CA ILE A 281 -1.84 13.14 -3.14
C ILE A 281 -1.19 13.71 -4.42
N ARG A 282 -1.22 15.04 -4.62
CA ARG A 282 -0.55 15.69 -5.75
C ARG A 282 0.95 15.49 -5.71
N MET A 283 1.59 15.71 -4.55
CA MET A 283 3.04 15.50 -4.39
C MET A 283 3.44 14.05 -4.68
N LEU A 284 2.62 13.06 -4.25
CA LEU A 284 2.85 11.66 -4.53
C LEU A 284 2.78 11.39 -6.04
N ALA A 285 1.78 11.93 -6.73
CA ALA A 285 1.61 11.82 -8.17
C ALA A 285 2.77 12.49 -8.94
N ASP A 286 3.22 13.67 -8.52
CA ASP A 286 4.37 14.38 -9.10
C ASP A 286 5.69 13.58 -8.99
N ARG A 287 5.78 12.66 -8.05
CA ARG A 287 6.89 11.70 -7.89
C ARG A 287 6.61 10.34 -8.55
N ASP A 288 5.57 10.26 -9.38
CA ASP A 288 5.16 9.05 -10.07
C ASP A 288 4.82 7.88 -9.10
N GLY A 289 4.39 8.23 -7.89
CA GLY A 289 4.00 7.31 -6.84
C GLY A 289 2.59 6.74 -7.01
N VAL A 290 2.18 5.92 -6.05
CA VAL A 290 0.83 5.31 -6.02
C VAL A 290 0.25 5.36 -4.61
N MET A 291 -1.01 5.77 -4.52
CA MET A 291 -1.82 5.75 -3.30
C MET A 291 -2.73 4.52 -3.29
N GLY A 292 -2.47 3.56 -2.41
CA GLY A 292 -3.35 2.41 -2.16
C GLY A 292 -4.51 2.79 -1.24
N ILE A 293 -5.74 2.62 -1.70
CA ILE A 293 -6.94 2.83 -0.86
C ILE A 293 -7.16 1.59 -0.01
N THR A 294 -7.36 1.79 1.30
CA THR A 294 -7.53 0.72 2.30
C THR A 294 -8.97 0.24 2.42
N PHE A 295 -9.16 -0.99 2.92
CA PHE A 295 -10.49 -1.52 3.28
C PHE A 295 -10.90 -1.24 4.73
N VAL A 296 -10.17 -0.41 5.45
CA VAL A 296 -10.51 -0.01 6.84
C VAL A 296 -11.66 1.01 6.82
N PRO A 297 -12.88 0.67 7.28
CA PRO A 297 -14.03 1.57 7.16
C PRO A 297 -13.85 2.90 7.89
N GLY A 298 -13.12 2.89 9.03
CA GLY A 298 -12.84 4.09 9.81
C GLY A 298 -11.92 5.12 9.13
N PHE A 299 -11.30 4.77 8.00
CA PHE A 299 -10.52 5.68 7.16
C PHE A 299 -11.29 6.11 5.90
N LEU A 300 -12.39 5.43 5.60
CA LEU A 300 -13.23 5.76 4.44
C LEU A 300 -14.34 6.75 4.78
N ASP A 301 -14.84 6.75 6.01
CA ASP A 301 -15.90 7.64 6.43
C ASP A 301 -15.73 8.09 7.88
N ASN A 302 -16.16 9.33 8.18
CA ASN A 302 -16.15 9.86 9.56
C ASN A 302 -17.16 9.16 10.47
N GLU A 303 -18.18 8.52 9.89
CA GLU A 303 -19.24 7.77 10.58
C GLU A 303 -19.45 6.39 9.90
N PRO A 304 -18.43 5.51 9.91
CA PRO A 304 -18.45 4.27 9.12
C PRO A 304 -19.61 3.34 9.50
N GLY A 305 -20.13 3.42 10.72
CA GLY A 305 -21.29 2.65 11.16
C GLY A 305 -22.63 3.07 10.50
N LYS A 306 -22.66 4.22 9.84
CA LYS A 306 -23.83 4.72 9.10
C LYS A 306 -23.76 4.48 7.60
N VAL A 307 -22.62 3.99 7.09
CA VAL A 307 -22.42 3.72 5.66
C VAL A 307 -23.23 2.48 5.27
N ILE A 308 -24.17 2.63 4.34
CA ILE A 308 -25.06 1.55 3.88
C ILE A 308 -24.26 0.57 3.00
N ASN A 309 -23.37 1.07 2.15
CA ASN A 309 -22.57 0.27 1.23
C ASN A 309 -21.10 0.70 1.26
N LEU A 310 -20.27 -0.10 1.93
CA LEU A 310 -18.85 0.18 2.09
C LEU A 310 -18.09 0.05 0.75
N VAL A 311 -18.53 -0.79 -0.17
CA VAL A 311 -17.92 -0.91 -1.51
C VAL A 311 -18.10 0.40 -2.28
N ASP A 312 -19.30 0.98 -2.26
CA ASP A 312 -19.55 2.26 -2.90
C ASP A 312 -18.67 3.37 -2.30
N ARG A 313 -18.60 3.40 -0.96
CA ARG A 313 -17.79 4.39 -0.25
C ARG A 313 -16.30 4.26 -0.57
N PHE A 314 -15.81 3.04 -0.66
CA PHE A 314 -14.45 2.73 -1.12
C PHE A 314 -14.20 3.23 -2.55
N VAL A 315 -15.14 2.96 -3.47
CA VAL A 315 -15.03 3.41 -4.86
C VAL A 315 -15.10 4.94 -4.97
N ASP A 316 -15.82 5.64 -4.07
CA ASP A 316 -15.78 7.12 -3.99
C ASP A 316 -14.35 7.63 -3.78
N HIS A 317 -13.54 6.97 -2.93
CA HIS A 317 -12.14 7.33 -2.74
C HIS A 317 -11.30 7.09 -3.99
N LEU A 318 -11.53 5.98 -4.73
CA LEU A 318 -10.87 5.73 -6.01
C LEU A 318 -11.21 6.83 -7.04
N CYS A 319 -12.50 7.17 -7.16
CA CYS A 319 -12.96 8.25 -8.03
C CYS A 319 -12.29 9.58 -7.68
N TYR A 320 -12.27 9.92 -6.38
CA TYR A 320 -11.70 11.17 -5.92
C TYR A 320 -10.23 11.33 -6.32
N VAL A 321 -9.41 10.31 -6.10
CA VAL A 321 -7.98 10.34 -6.47
C VAL A 321 -7.82 10.38 -7.99
N ALA A 322 -8.60 9.59 -8.73
CA ALA A 322 -8.58 9.59 -10.19
C ALA A 322 -8.95 10.95 -10.79
N ASP A 323 -9.93 11.66 -10.19
CA ASP A 323 -10.33 13.01 -10.62
C ASP A 323 -9.31 14.07 -10.23
N LEU A 324 -8.63 13.90 -9.08
CA LEU A 324 -7.69 14.88 -8.55
C LEU A 324 -6.35 14.89 -9.30
N VAL A 325 -5.80 13.70 -9.61
CA VAL A 325 -4.44 13.53 -10.16
C VAL A 325 -4.38 12.57 -11.34
N GLY A 326 -5.44 11.86 -11.64
CA GLY A 326 -5.47 10.84 -12.69
C GLY A 326 -5.43 9.40 -12.15
N VAL A 327 -5.97 8.49 -12.95
CA VAL A 327 -6.11 7.07 -12.61
C VAL A 327 -4.76 6.35 -12.42
N ASP A 328 -3.68 6.90 -12.95
CA ASP A 328 -2.34 6.29 -12.91
C ASP A 328 -1.70 6.31 -11.51
N TYR A 329 -2.29 7.04 -10.57
CA TYR A 329 -1.69 7.27 -9.25
C TYR A 329 -2.49 6.66 -8.10
N VAL A 330 -3.50 5.84 -8.39
CA VAL A 330 -4.32 5.16 -7.38
C VAL A 330 -4.25 3.64 -7.55
N GLY A 331 -4.26 2.93 -6.43
CA GLY A 331 -4.27 1.47 -6.32
C GLY A 331 -5.09 1.01 -5.13
N ILE A 332 -4.95 -0.24 -4.74
CA ILE A 332 -5.66 -0.87 -3.63
C ILE A 332 -4.65 -1.48 -2.66
N GLY A 333 -4.77 -1.17 -1.38
CA GLY A 333 -4.03 -1.83 -0.31
C GLY A 333 -5.02 -2.28 0.75
N SER A 334 -5.31 -3.58 0.77
CA SER A 334 -6.47 -4.11 1.51
C SER A 334 -6.40 -3.88 3.00
N ASP A 335 -5.21 -3.96 3.58
CA ASP A 335 -4.98 -4.03 5.03
C ASP A 335 -5.64 -5.29 5.63
N PHE A 336 -5.79 -6.34 4.80
CA PHE A 336 -6.32 -7.63 5.24
C PHE A 336 -5.41 -8.25 6.30
N ASP A 337 -6.05 -8.85 7.28
CA ASP A 337 -5.39 -9.43 8.44
C ASP A 337 -4.63 -8.42 9.33
N GLY A 338 -4.73 -7.10 9.08
CA GLY A 338 -4.19 -6.01 9.92
C GLY A 338 -5.07 -5.63 11.12
N GLY A 339 -5.98 -6.54 11.53
CA GLY A 339 -6.86 -6.32 12.69
C GLY A 339 -8.20 -5.66 12.36
N VAL A 340 -8.54 -5.52 11.09
CA VAL A 340 -9.81 -4.96 10.62
C VAL A 340 -10.92 -5.99 10.75
N LYS A 341 -11.85 -5.77 11.70
CA LYS A 341 -12.91 -6.73 12.02
C LYS A 341 -14.04 -6.79 10.98
N LYS A 342 -14.31 -5.71 10.29
CA LYS A 342 -15.37 -5.59 9.27
C LYS A 342 -14.82 -4.75 8.11
N PRO A 343 -14.01 -5.32 7.23
CA PRO A 343 -13.47 -4.60 6.08
C PRO A 343 -14.57 -4.27 5.05
N VAL A 344 -14.19 -3.54 4.00
CA VAL A 344 -15.09 -3.20 2.86
C VAL A 344 -15.70 -4.44 2.23
N ILE A 345 -14.93 -5.52 2.15
CA ILE A 345 -15.32 -6.85 1.68
C ILE A 345 -14.74 -7.89 2.65
N ASP A 346 -15.40 -9.03 2.79
CA ASP A 346 -15.11 -9.99 3.86
C ASP A 346 -13.73 -10.63 3.75
N ASP A 347 -13.28 -10.95 2.53
CA ASP A 347 -12.00 -11.61 2.27
C ASP A 347 -11.55 -11.47 0.80
N VAL A 348 -10.37 -11.99 0.51
CA VAL A 348 -9.71 -11.90 -0.80
C VAL A 348 -10.54 -12.50 -1.96
N SER A 349 -11.45 -13.45 -1.72
CA SER A 349 -12.32 -14.01 -2.78
C SER A 349 -13.42 -13.03 -3.24
N HIS A 350 -13.66 -11.97 -2.50
CA HIS A 350 -14.66 -10.94 -2.79
C HIS A 350 -14.10 -9.73 -3.55
N PHE A 351 -12.84 -9.71 -3.95
CA PHE A 351 -12.24 -8.61 -4.72
C PHE A 351 -13.01 -8.25 -5.99
N VAL A 352 -13.68 -9.22 -6.61
CA VAL A 352 -14.56 -8.97 -7.77
C VAL A 352 -15.66 -7.93 -7.50
N ARG A 353 -16.11 -7.77 -6.25
CA ARG A 353 -17.10 -6.75 -5.88
C ARG A 353 -16.55 -5.32 -6.05
N ILE A 354 -15.25 -5.15 -5.85
CA ILE A 354 -14.57 -3.88 -6.14
C ILE A 354 -14.52 -3.63 -7.64
N THR A 355 -14.23 -4.66 -8.46
CA THR A 355 -14.30 -4.57 -9.92
C THR A 355 -15.71 -4.20 -10.37
N GLN A 356 -16.74 -4.83 -9.81
CA GLN A 356 -18.14 -4.50 -10.08
C GLN A 356 -18.44 -3.05 -9.71
N GLY A 357 -17.99 -2.58 -8.54
CA GLY A 357 -18.15 -1.21 -8.10
C GLY A 357 -17.47 -0.19 -9.02
N MET A 358 -16.23 -0.46 -9.45
CA MET A 358 -15.54 0.40 -10.42
C MET A 358 -16.26 0.46 -11.78
N LEU A 359 -16.71 -0.67 -12.30
CA LEU A 359 -17.50 -0.72 -13.55
C LEU A 359 -18.80 0.08 -13.40
N SER A 360 -19.50 -0.04 -12.27
CA SER A 360 -20.77 0.68 -12.03
C SER A 360 -20.56 2.20 -11.96
N ARG A 361 -19.36 2.66 -11.64
CA ARG A 361 -18.96 4.09 -11.60
C ARG A 361 -18.31 4.55 -12.91
N GLY A 362 -18.37 3.72 -13.97
CA GLY A 362 -17.94 4.08 -15.31
C GLY A 362 -16.42 4.08 -15.52
N PHE A 363 -15.64 3.42 -14.65
CA PHE A 363 -14.24 3.15 -14.97
C PHE A 363 -14.16 2.23 -16.19
N THR A 364 -13.30 2.55 -17.13
CA THR A 364 -13.00 1.69 -18.25
C THR A 364 -12.22 0.46 -17.81
N GLU A 365 -12.24 -0.61 -18.60
CA GLU A 365 -11.48 -1.82 -18.31
C GLU A 365 -9.97 -1.55 -18.21
N ALA A 366 -9.44 -0.64 -19.03
CA ALA A 366 -8.04 -0.24 -18.97
C ALA A 366 -7.69 0.48 -17.65
N GLU A 367 -8.56 1.36 -17.17
CA GLU A 367 -8.40 2.04 -15.88
C GLU A 367 -8.47 1.04 -14.71
N ILE A 368 -9.41 0.09 -14.76
CA ILE A 368 -9.55 -0.96 -13.74
C ILE A 368 -8.30 -1.83 -13.67
N ARG A 369 -7.70 -2.23 -14.82
CA ARG A 369 -6.43 -2.97 -14.83
C ARG A 369 -5.28 -2.16 -14.23
N LYS A 370 -5.25 -0.83 -14.45
CA LYS A 370 -4.26 0.06 -13.82
C LYS A 370 -4.42 0.10 -12.31
N ILE A 371 -5.65 0.31 -11.81
CA ILE A 371 -5.97 0.40 -10.38
C ILE A 371 -5.65 -0.91 -9.66
N TRP A 372 -6.00 -2.06 -10.23
CA TRP A 372 -5.73 -3.35 -9.61
C TRP A 372 -4.24 -3.66 -9.46
N GLY A 373 -3.42 -3.36 -10.44
CA GLY A 373 -2.01 -3.72 -10.31
C GLY A 373 -1.07 -2.95 -11.22
N GLY A 374 -1.54 -2.44 -12.37
CA GLY A 374 -0.69 -1.76 -13.34
C GLY A 374 0.10 -0.60 -12.75
N ASN A 375 -0.51 0.16 -11.83
CA ASN A 375 0.13 1.31 -11.19
C ASN A 375 1.22 0.89 -10.19
N PHE A 376 0.98 -0.11 -9.34
CA PHE A 376 2.01 -0.68 -8.47
C PHE A 376 3.13 -1.33 -9.29
N LEU A 377 2.78 -2.05 -10.36
CA LEU A 377 3.77 -2.67 -11.27
C LEU A 377 4.70 -1.61 -11.89
N ARG A 378 4.16 -0.45 -12.27
CA ARG A 378 4.96 0.68 -12.76
C ARG A 378 5.96 1.17 -11.70
N VAL A 379 5.55 1.33 -10.45
CA VAL A 379 6.46 1.70 -9.34
C VAL A 379 7.50 0.61 -9.12
N MET A 380 7.09 -0.66 -9.07
CA MET A 380 8.00 -1.79 -8.94
C MET A 380 9.06 -1.78 -10.04
N LYS A 381 8.66 -1.62 -11.31
CA LYS A 381 9.58 -1.55 -12.44
C LYS A 381 10.60 -0.42 -12.31
N LYS A 382 10.19 0.75 -11.84
CA LYS A 382 11.06 1.92 -11.67
C LYS A 382 11.95 1.86 -10.44
N THR A 383 11.65 0.96 -9.50
CA THR A 383 12.34 0.86 -8.21
C THR A 383 13.07 -0.47 -8.05
N LEU A 384 12.36 -1.61 -8.14
CA LEU A 384 12.94 -2.93 -7.87
C LEU A 384 13.90 -3.41 -8.98
N ASP A 385 13.64 -3.01 -10.23
CA ASP A 385 14.38 -3.51 -11.39
C ASP A 385 15.68 -2.72 -11.64
N VAL A 386 15.99 -1.74 -10.79
CA VAL A 386 17.17 -0.90 -10.97
C VAL A 386 18.46 -1.67 -10.65
N GLY A 387 19.43 -1.53 -11.55
CA GLY A 387 20.77 -2.14 -11.39
C GLY A 387 20.81 -3.67 -11.58
N ARG A 388 19.68 -4.29 -11.95
CA ARG A 388 19.64 -5.70 -12.34
C ARG A 388 19.71 -5.82 -13.86
N PRO A 389 20.58 -6.68 -14.42
CA PRO A 389 20.51 -6.99 -15.84
C PRO A 389 19.10 -7.52 -16.14
N ALA A 390 18.50 -7.07 -17.24
CA ALA A 390 17.26 -7.67 -17.72
C ALA A 390 17.46 -9.18 -17.74
N ALA A 391 16.56 -9.93 -17.08
CA ALA A 391 16.62 -11.39 -17.14
C ALA A 391 16.69 -11.76 -18.62
N ALA A 392 17.74 -12.48 -18.98
CA ALA A 392 17.88 -12.99 -20.34
C ALA A 392 16.59 -13.73 -20.62
N SER A 393 15.86 -13.26 -21.65
CA SER A 393 14.67 -13.94 -22.14
C SER A 393 15.08 -15.39 -22.37
N ALA A 394 14.58 -16.31 -21.57
CA ALA A 394 14.70 -17.72 -21.83
C ALA A 394 13.86 -18.00 -23.09
N ASN A 395 14.48 -17.76 -24.24
CA ASN A 395 14.08 -18.33 -25.51
C ASN A 395 14.67 -19.73 -25.53
N ALA A 396 13.87 -20.74 -25.30
CA ALA A 396 13.98 -22.05 -25.93
C ALA A 396 12.67 -22.81 -25.72
#